data_addd283a6ad7cea1eb4c1f24ad15ac80
#
_entry.id   addd283a6ad7cea1eb4c1f24ad15ac80
#
_cell.length_a   1.000
_cell.length_b   1.000
_cell.length_c   1.000
_cell.angle_alpha   90.00
_cell.angle_beta   90.00
_cell.angle_gamma   90.00
#
_symmetry.space_group_name_H-M   'P 1'
#
loop_
_entity.id
_entity.type
_entity.pdbx_description
1 polymer ?
#
loop_
_entity_poly.entity_id
_entity_poly.type
_entity_poly.pdbx_seq_one_letter_code
_entity_poly.pdbx_strand_id
1 'polypeptide(L)'
;MAGSKGEIDWAIRDDEVTELSSRGQDSTDLFMFGRITYDMMAGFWPTPAGKSANPTFAAILNSTSKVAFSRTLKMADWPNTELLAELNTDRILELKSRPGKTIMIFGSGSIVDQLSTLGLIDEYQLILNPVVLGRGKRLFGDTAAMMNLDLMDASTFKSGLVFLRYRPTRKK
;
A
#
# COMPACT_ATOMS: atom_id res chain seq x y z
N MET A 1 -3.66 2.79 7.96
CA MET A 1 -4.28 3.76 8.92
C MET A 1 -3.22 4.77 9.34
N ALA A 2 -3.65 5.93 9.81
CA ALA A 2 -2.74 6.97 10.30
C ALA A 2 -3.47 7.75 11.40
N GLY A 3 -2.74 8.47 12.25
CA GLY A 3 -3.31 9.39 13.21
C GLY A 3 -4.08 10.54 12.53
N SER A 4 -4.66 11.44 13.31
CA SER A 4 -5.55 12.50 12.82
C SER A 4 -4.87 13.48 11.86
N LYS A 5 -3.56 13.70 12.02
CA LYS A 5 -2.73 14.55 11.16
C LYS A 5 -1.99 13.76 10.06
N GLY A 6 -2.20 12.44 10.00
CA GLY A 6 -1.53 11.55 9.05
C GLY A 6 -0.23 10.95 9.58
N GLU A 7 0.07 11.13 10.86
CA GLU A 7 1.24 10.56 11.53
C GLU A 7 1.18 9.02 11.59
N ILE A 8 2.35 8.40 11.50
CA ILE A 8 2.57 6.94 11.58
C ILE A 8 3.73 6.58 12.52
N ASP A 9 4.14 7.51 13.37
CA ASP A 9 5.24 7.37 14.33
C ASP A 9 4.95 6.34 15.44
N TRP A 10 3.68 6.03 15.65
CA TRP A 10 3.22 4.96 16.53
C TRP A 10 3.46 3.54 15.98
N ALA A 11 3.76 3.40 14.70
CA ALA A 11 3.95 2.10 14.07
C ALA A 11 5.27 1.48 14.55
N ILE A 12 5.18 0.28 15.11
CA ILE A 12 6.34 -0.50 15.52
C ILE A 12 7.12 -0.92 14.27
N ARG A 13 8.43 -0.68 14.29
CA ARG A 13 9.35 -1.22 13.30
C ARG A 13 9.89 -2.56 13.81
N ASP A 14 9.71 -3.59 13.01
CA ASP A 14 10.08 -4.96 13.33
C ASP A 14 10.73 -5.57 12.08
N ASP A 15 11.94 -6.06 12.21
CA ASP A 15 12.72 -6.58 11.10
C ASP A 15 12.11 -7.86 10.53
N GLU A 16 11.52 -8.74 11.38
CA GLU A 16 10.85 -9.96 10.93
C GLU A 16 9.60 -9.62 10.10
N VAL A 17 8.81 -8.62 10.52
CA VAL A 17 7.65 -8.12 9.76
C VAL A 17 8.10 -7.46 8.46
N THR A 18 9.20 -6.70 8.50
CA THR A 18 9.76 -6.06 7.32
C THR A 18 10.22 -7.12 6.31
N GLU A 19 10.90 -8.18 6.75
CA GLU A 19 11.31 -9.30 5.90
C GLU A 19 10.09 -10.03 5.31
N LEU A 20 9.07 -10.33 6.12
CA LEU A 20 7.87 -11.00 5.65
C LEU A 20 7.13 -10.15 4.60
N SER A 21 7.00 -8.86 4.84
CA SER A 21 6.39 -7.92 3.91
C SER A 21 7.20 -7.79 2.62
N SER A 22 8.53 -7.82 2.69
CA SER A 22 9.41 -7.67 1.53
C SER A 22 9.35 -8.87 0.57
N ARG A 23 9.08 -10.07 1.06
CA ARG A 23 8.90 -11.26 0.20
C ARG A 23 7.82 -11.08 -0.88
N GLY A 24 6.76 -10.30 -0.59
CA GLY A 24 5.75 -9.91 -1.59
C GLY A 24 6.23 -8.81 -2.55
N GLN A 25 7.21 -8.01 -2.14
CA GLN A 25 7.69 -6.87 -2.91
C GLN A 25 8.63 -7.27 -4.05
N ASP A 26 9.42 -8.33 -3.89
CA ASP A 26 10.30 -8.88 -4.93
C ASP A 26 9.53 -9.35 -6.17
N SER A 27 8.23 -9.61 -6.01
CA SER A 27 7.33 -10.00 -7.09
C SER A 27 6.43 -8.86 -7.57
N THR A 28 6.71 -7.61 -7.19
CA THR A 28 5.89 -6.45 -7.53
C THR A 28 6.38 -5.80 -8.83
N ASP A 29 5.49 -5.69 -9.80
CA ASP A 29 5.76 -5.05 -11.09
C ASP A 29 5.27 -3.61 -11.16
N LEU A 30 4.35 -3.25 -10.26
CA LEU A 30 3.76 -1.91 -10.21
C LEU A 30 3.39 -1.54 -8.77
N PHE A 31 3.83 -0.36 -8.34
CA PHE A 31 3.36 0.26 -7.10
C PHE A 31 2.30 1.31 -7.37
N MET A 32 1.27 1.36 -6.54
CA MET A 32 0.23 2.40 -6.59
C MET A 32 0.22 3.21 -5.31
N PHE A 33 0.14 4.52 -5.46
CA PHE A 33 0.15 5.49 -4.36
C PHE A 33 -0.94 6.53 -4.51
N GLY A 34 -1.59 6.91 -3.43
CA GLY A 34 -2.25 8.21 -3.35
C GLY A 34 -1.20 9.32 -3.17
N ARG A 35 -1.54 10.57 -3.53
CA ARG A 35 -0.62 11.72 -3.53
C ARG A 35 0.22 11.84 -2.25
N ILE A 36 -0.40 11.83 -1.07
CA ILE A 36 0.32 12.04 0.20
C ILE A 36 1.35 10.94 0.45
N THR A 37 0.99 9.70 0.16
CA THR A 37 1.92 8.57 0.29
C THR A 37 3.03 8.66 -0.76
N TYR A 38 2.70 9.07 -1.99
CA TYR A 38 3.69 9.32 -3.03
C TYR A 38 4.71 10.38 -2.60
N ASP A 39 4.25 11.54 -2.13
CA ASP A 39 5.12 12.64 -1.70
C ASP A 39 6.08 12.19 -0.58
N MET A 40 5.57 11.45 0.40
CA MET A 40 6.36 10.90 1.50
C MET A 40 7.42 9.89 1.01
N MET A 41 7.03 8.97 0.14
CA MET A 41 7.91 7.91 -0.37
C MET A 41 8.95 8.48 -1.33
N ALA A 42 8.55 9.35 -2.25
CA ALA A 42 9.43 10.02 -3.21
C ALA A 42 10.43 10.96 -2.53
N GLY A 43 10.03 11.59 -1.42
CA GLY A 43 10.92 12.45 -0.64
C GLY A 43 11.98 11.71 0.17
N PHE A 44 11.84 10.40 0.37
CA PHE A 44 12.77 9.62 1.20
C PHE A 44 13.55 8.56 0.43
N TRP A 45 12.89 7.64 -0.27
CA TRP A 45 13.54 6.45 -0.83
C TRP A 45 14.59 6.68 -1.92
N PRO A 46 14.51 7.73 -2.77
CA PRO A 46 15.58 8.06 -3.71
C PRO A 46 16.83 8.67 -3.06
N THR A 47 16.71 9.19 -1.82
CA THR A 47 17.80 9.90 -1.12
C THR A 47 18.87 8.95 -0.61
N PRO A 48 20.10 9.45 -0.32
CA PRO A 48 21.13 8.64 0.33
C PRO A 48 20.66 8.04 1.66
N ALA A 49 19.88 8.77 2.47
CA ALA A 49 19.34 8.29 3.74
C ALA A 49 18.37 7.11 3.53
N GLY A 50 17.46 7.19 2.57
CA GLY A 50 16.53 6.11 2.24
C GLY A 50 17.27 4.86 1.73
N LYS A 51 18.26 5.05 0.86
CA LYS A 51 19.10 3.95 0.34
C LYS A 51 19.92 3.27 1.44
N SER A 52 20.39 4.01 2.44
CA SER A 52 21.11 3.46 3.58
C SER A 52 20.19 2.77 4.59
N ALA A 53 18.97 3.26 4.76
CA ALA A 53 18.01 2.71 5.72
C ALA A 53 17.56 1.27 5.36
N ASN A 54 17.32 1.01 4.08
CA ASN A 54 17.06 -0.34 3.55
C ASN A 54 17.46 -0.39 2.07
N PRO A 55 18.69 -0.80 1.75
CA PRO A 55 19.21 -0.80 0.37
C PRO A 55 18.37 -1.64 -0.60
N THR A 56 17.94 -2.82 -0.17
CA THR A 56 17.16 -3.73 -1.00
C THR A 56 15.80 -3.13 -1.35
N PHE A 57 15.07 -2.65 -0.35
CA PHE A 57 13.76 -2.05 -0.57
C PHE A 57 13.85 -0.75 -1.38
N ALA A 58 14.87 0.08 -1.12
CA ALA A 58 15.11 1.29 -1.92
C ALA A 58 15.40 0.95 -3.39
N ALA A 59 16.18 -0.10 -3.67
CA ALA A 59 16.45 -0.54 -5.03
C ALA A 59 15.17 -0.98 -5.75
N ILE A 60 14.35 -1.80 -5.11
CA ILE A 60 13.05 -2.25 -5.65
C ILE A 60 12.14 -1.06 -5.94
N LEU A 61 11.91 -0.18 -4.97
CA LEU A 61 11.04 0.99 -5.14
C LEU A 61 11.51 1.94 -6.25
N ASN A 62 12.82 2.19 -6.34
CA ASN A 62 13.36 3.12 -7.32
C ASN A 62 13.34 2.57 -8.75
N SER A 63 13.48 1.25 -8.94
CA SER A 63 13.49 0.62 -10.26
C SER A 63 12.11 0.24 -10.78
N THR A 64 11.18 -0.15 -9.90
CA THR A 64 9.84 -0.62 -10.28
C THR A 64 8.96 0.52 -10.80
N SER A 65 8.06 0.21 -11.73
CA SER A 65 7.05 1.14 -12.23
C SER A 65 6.10 1.60 -11.13
N LYS A 66 5.63 2.82 -11.23
CA LYS A 66 4.75 3.45 -10.23
C LYS A 66 3.58 4.17 -10.88
N VAL A 67 2.44 4.16 -10.23
CA VAL A 67 1.29 5.04 -10.52
C VAL A 67 1.00 5.87 -9.28
N ALA A 68 0.93 7.18 -9.44
CA ALA A 68 0.51 8.09 -8.39
C ALA A 68 -0.80 8.79 -8.77
N PHE A 69 -1.80 8.72 -7.88
CA PHE A 69 -3.09 9.37 -8.09
C PHE A 69 -3.07 10.77 -7.48
N SER A 70 -3.16 11.80 -8.34
CA SER A 70 -3.15 13.20 -7.90
C SER A 70 -3.83 14.13 -8.88
N ARG A 71 -4.76 14.96 -8.40
CA ARG A 71 -5.35 16.06 -9.18
C ARG A 71 -4.52 17.35 -9.12
N THR A 72 -3.52 17.41 -8.25
CA THR A 72 -2.78 18.65 -7.98
C THR A 72 -1.32 18.62 -8.42
N LEU A 73 -0.68 17.44 -8.42
CA LEU A 73 0.67 17.29 -8.98
C LEU A 73 0.63 17.51 -10.48
N LYS A 74 1.59 18.28 -10.98
CA LYS A 74 1.77 18.55 -12.42
C LYS A 74 2.79 17.62 -13.05
N MET A 75 3.74 17.14 -12.25
CA MET A 75 4.83 16.27 -12.68
C MET A 75 5.22 15.34 -11.53
N ALA A 76 5.69 14.15 -11.87
CA ALA A 76 6.26 13.20 -10.94
C ALA A 76 7.78 13.24 -11.06
N ASP A 77 8.46 13.65 -9.97
CA ASP A 77 9.92 13.75 -9.93
C ASP A 77 10.58 12.38 -9.66
N TRP A 78 9.84 11.42 -9.12
CA TRP A 78 10.35 10.08 -8.89
C TRP A 78 10.32 9.27 -10.20
N PRO A 79 11.48 8.76 -10.69
CA PRO A 79 11.55 8.02 -11.95
C PRO A 79 10.56 6.85 -12.03
N ASN A 80 10.16 6.49 -13.26
CA ASN A 80 9.22 5.42 -13.54
C ASN A 80 7.82 5.62 -12.93
N THR A 81 7.37 6.87 -12.79
CA THR A 81 6.06 7.21 -12.22
C THR A 81 5.13 7.79 -13.29
N GLU A 82 3.99 7.15 -13.47
CA GLU A 82 2.84 7.69 -14.22
C GLU A 82 1.93 8.45 -13.25
N LEU A 83 1.51 9.67 -13.61
CA LEU A 83 0.51 10.43 -12.87
C LEU A 83 -0.87 10.20 -13.48
N LEU A 84 -1.83 9.82 -12.63
CA LEU A 84 -3.24 9.75 -12.99
C LEU A 84 -4.03 10.74 -12.12
N ALA A 85 -4.89 11.55 -12.75
CA ALA A 85 -5.67 12.56 -12.03
C ALA A 85 -6.67 11.92 -11.07
N GLU A 86 -7.22 10.78 -11.45
CA GLU A 86 -8.23 10.05 -10.69
C GLU A 86 -8.13 8.55 -10.92
N LEU A 87 -8.77 7.79 -10.03
CA LEU A 87 -8.90 6.36 -10.17
C LEU A 87 -10.02 6.07 -11.18
N ASN A 88 -9.64 5.51 -12.31
CA ASN A 88 -10.55 5.06 -13.36
C ASN A 88 -10.57 3.54 -13.41
N THR A 89 -11.76 2.94 -13.33
CA THR A 89 -11.95 1.49 -13.27
C THR A 89 -11.34 0.78 -14.49
N ASP A 90 -11.59 1.31 -15.70
CA ASP A 90 -11.09 0.68 -16.93
C ASP A 90 -9.57 0.70 -16.99
N ARG A 91 -8.94 1.81 -16.54
CA ARG A 91 -7.49 1.91 -16.43
C ARG A 91 -6.92 0.91 -15.44
N ILE A 92 -7.58 0.71 -14.28
CA ILE A 92 -7.14 -0.29 -13.29
C ILE A 92 -7.27 -1.71 -13.85
N LEU A 93 -8.38 -2.03 -14.53
CA LEU A 93 -8.58 -3.32 -15.17
C LEU A 93 -7.55 -3.56 -16.29
N GLU A 94 -7.24 -2.56 -17.08
CA GLU A 94 -6.15 -2.61 -18.08
C GLU A 94 -4.80 -2.93 -17.42
N LEU A 95 -4.44 -2.21 -16.33
CA LEU A 95 -3.21 -2.48 -15.59
C LEU A 95 -3.18 -3.90 -15.02
N LYS A 96 -4.30 -4.39 -14.49
CA LYS A 96 -4.42 -5.77 -13.97
C LYS A 96 -4.37 -6.84 -15.06
N SER A 97 -4.74 -6.52 -16.30
CA SER A 97 -4.71 -7.46 -17.44
C SER A 97 -3.32 -7.62 -18.07
N ARG A 98 -2.39 -6.73 -17.76
CA ARG A 98 -1.02 -6.81 -18.30
C ARG A 98 -0.31 -8.06 -17.79
N PRO A 99 0.52 -8.72 -18.62
CA PRO A 99 1.40 -9.76 -18.12
C PRO A 99 2.28 -9.22 -16.99
N GLY A 100 2.33 -9.94 -15.88
CA GLY A 100 3.07 -9.50 -14.70
C GLY A 100 2.72 -10.35 -13.50
N LYS A 101 3.19 -9.92 -12.31
CA LYS A 101 3.02 -10.66 -11.07
C LYS A 101 2.06 -9.95 -10.12
N THR A 102 2.47 -8.81 -9.57
CA THR A 102 1.71 -8.14 -8.51
C THR A 102 1.66 -6.63 -8.72
N ILE A 103 0.49 -6.05 -8.53
CA ILE A 103 0.28 -4.62 -8.34
C ILE A 103 0.11 -4.39 -6.83
N MET A 104 1.02 -3.65 -6.22
CA MET A 104 1.00 -3.40 -4.78
C MET A 104 0.58 -1.97 -4.46
N ILE A 105 -0.35 -1.81 -3.53
CA ILE A 105 -0.82 -0.51 -3.04
C ILE A 105 -0.18 -0.26 -1.68
N PHE A 106 0.73 0.71 -1.61
CA PHE A 106 1.33 1.15 -0.34
C PHE A 106 0.51 2.28 0.31
N GLY A 107 -0.75 1.99 0.71
CA GLY A 107 -1.61 3.10 1.13
C GLY A 107 -1.75 4.12 -0.03
N SER A 108 -2.44 5.14 -0.02
CA SER A 108 -3.20 5.81 1.02
C SER A 108 -4.53 5.08 1.26
N GLY A 109 -5.09 5.21 2.46
CA GLY A 109 -6.38 4.62 2.78
C GLY A 109 -7.47 4.98 1.77
N SER A 110 -7.43 6.19 1.17
CA SER A 110 -8.40 6.62 0.16
C SER A 110 -8.34 5.82 -1.14
N ILE A 111 -7.17 5.35 -1.56
CA ILE A 111 -7.04 4.49 -2.75
C ILE A 111 -7.52 3.09 -2.43
N VAL A 112 -7.13 2.57 -1.27
CA VAL A 112 -7.61 1.25 -0.80
C VAL A 112 -9.13 1.25 -0.67
N ASP A 113 -9.73 2.28 -0.08
CA ASP A 113 -11.18 2.41 0.10
C ASP A 113 -11.92 2.41 -1.24
N GLN A 114 -11.48 3.23 -2.20
CA GLN A 114 -12.07 3.31 -3.54
C GLN A 114 -11.95 1.97 -4.29
N LEU A 115 -10.77 1.35 -4.30
CA LEU A 115 -10.57 0.06 -4.97
C LEU A 115 -11.32 -1.08 -4.28
N SER A 116 -11.46 -1.03 -2.95
CA SER A 116 -12.29 -1.98 -2.20
C SER A 116 -13.77 -1.87 -2.59
N THR A 117 -14.28 -0.63 -2.66
CA THR A 117 -15.66 -0.36 -3.07
C THR A 117 -15.95 -0.87 -4.48
N LEU A 118 -14.96 -0.77 -5.38
CA LEU A 118 -15.05 -1.27 -6.75
C LEU A 118 -14.79 -2.78 -6.89
N GLY A 119 -14.45 -3.49 -5.80
CA GLY A 119 -14.13 -4.91 -5.83
C GLY A 119 -12.85 -5.24 -6.62
N LEU A 120 -11.91 -4.30 -6.71
CA LEU A 120 -10.69 -4.42 -7.52
C LEU A 120 -9.46 -4.87 -6.74
N ILE A 121 -9.58 -5.09 -5.43
CA ILE A 121 -8.51 -5.65 -4.59
C ILE A 121 -8.68 -7.17 -4.49
N ASP A 122 -7.63 -7.90 -4.82
CA ASP A 122 -7.63 -9.37 -4.76
C ASP A 122 -7.11 -9.91 -3.42
N GLU A 123 -6.27 -9.14 -2.73
CA GLU A 123 -5.67 -9.53 -1.45
C GLU A 123 -5.40 -8.31 -0.57
N TYR A 124 -5.71 -8.43 0.72
CA TYR A 124 -5.38 -7.46 1.75
C TYR A 124 -4.26 -8.02 2.63
N GLN A 125 -3.19 -7.28 2.78
CA GLN A 125 -2.13 -7.54 3.74
C GLN A 125 -2.18 -6.46 4.83
N LEU A 126 -2.46 -6.88 6.06
CA LEU A 126 -2.65 -5.97 7.18
C LEU A 126 -1.60 -6.25 8.25
N ILE A 127 -0.94 -5.21 8.73
CA ILE A 127 -0.06 -5.26 9.89
C ILE A 127 -0.80 -4.57 11.05
N LEU A 128 -1.31 -5.38 11.97
CA LEU A 128 -1.99 -4.89 13.17
C LEU A 128 -0.94 -4.58 14.23
N ASN A 129 -0.91 -3.31 14.63
CA ASN A 129 -0.05 -2.85 15.73
C ASN A 129 -0.81 -2.93 17.08
N PRO A 130 -0.14 -3.29 18.18
CA PRO A 130 -0.74 -3.36 19.51
C PRO A 130 -0.94 -1.96 20.11
N VAL A 131 -1.73 -1.11 19.46
CA VAL A 131 -1.97 0.27 19.85
C VAL A 131 -3.42 0.68 19.58
N VAL A 132 -3.99 1.46 20.47
CA VAL A 132 -5.29 2.10 20.30
C VAL A 132 -5.08 3.58 20.04
N LEU A 133 -5.33 4.04 18.81
CA LEU A 133 -5.10 5.44 18.42
C LEU A 133 -6.18 6.40 18.94
N GLY A 134 -7.32 5.90 19.33
CA GLY A 134 -8.49 6.69 19.74
C GLY A 134 -9.12 7.48 18.57
N ARG A 135 -8.32 8.29 17.86
CA ARG A 135 -8.74 9.06 16.69
C ARG A 135 -7.74 8.85 15.55
N GLY A 136 -8.22 8.92 14.31
CA GLY A 136 -7.32 8.77 13.15
C GLY A 136 -8.06 8.52 11.84
N LYS A 137 -7.28 8.33 10.78
CA LYS A 137 -7.79 7.98 9.44
C LYS A 137 -8.04 6.47 9.38
N ARG A 138 -9.25 6.10 8.99
CA ARG A 138 -9.64 4.70 8.79
C ARG A 138 -9.00 4.15 7.52
N LEU A 139 -8.78 2.83 7.48
CA LEU A 139 -8.35 2.12 6.26
C LEU A 139 -9.53 2.00 5.30
N PHE A 140 -10.69 1.60 5.81
CA PHE A 140 -11.93 1.51 5.07
C PHE A 140 -12.82 2.70 5.47
N GLY A 141 -13.32 3.41 4.47
CA GLY A 141 -14.21 4.55 4.65
C GLY A 141 -15.64 4.12 5.00
N ASP A 142 -16.51 5.11 5.19
CA ASP A 142 -17.93 4.86 5.49
C ASP A 142 -18.73 4.48 4.23
N THR A 143 -18.12 4.57 3.04
CA THR A 143 -18.75 4.26 1.74
C THR A 143 -18.53 2.81 1.29
N ALA A 144 -17.62 2.07 1.91
CA ALA A 144 -17.37 0.69 1.55
C ALA A 144 -18.58 -0.19 1.89
N ALA A 145 -19.13 -0.88 0.89
CA ALA A 145 -20.15 -1.91 1.11
C ALA A 145 -19.56 -3.05 1.97
N MET A 146 -20.42 -3.74 2.71
CA MET A 146 -20.01 -4.92 3.47
C MET A 146 -19.37 -5.95 2.54
N MET A 147 -18.16 -6.37 2.88
CA MET A 147 -17.38 -7.35 2.14
C MET A 147 -16.89 -8.44 3.11
N ASN A 148 -17.18 -9.70 2.78
CA ASN A 148 -16.62 -10.83 3.52
C ASN A 148 -15.20 -11.12 3.04
N LEU A 149 -14.34 -11.48 3.98
CA LEU A 149 -12.94 -11.79 3.72
C LEU A 149 -12.63 -13.19 4.26
N ASP A 150 -11.93 -13.99 3.46
CA ASP A 150 -11.40 -15.28 3.86
C ASP A 150 -9.97 -15.10 4.36
N LEU A 151 -9.67 -15.55 5.58
CA LEU A 151 -8.32 -15.52 6.13
C LEU A 151 -7.45 -16.55 5.40
N MET A 152 -6.34 -16.07 4.84
CA MET A 152 -5.37 -16.88 4.10
C MET A 152 -4.15 -17.22 4.94
N ASP A 153 -3.71 -16.29 5.79
CA ASP A 153 -2.53 -16.43 6.62
C ASP A 153 -2.58 -15.49 7.82
N ALA A 154 -2.01 -15.90 8.94
CA ALA A 154 -1.87 -15.09 10.14
C ALA A 154 -0.56 -15.44 10.85
N SER A 155 0.28 -14.43 11.09
CA SER A 155 1.55 -14.58 11.80
C SER A 155 1.63 -13.57 12.94
N THR A 156 2.12 -14.04 14.09
CA THR A 156 2.34 -13.20 15.29
C THR A 156 3.83 -13.03 15.54
N PHE A 157 4.23 -11.87 16.03
CA PHE A 157 5.62 -11.50 16.27
C PHE A 157 5.87 -11.17 17.74
N LYS A 158 7.11 -11.30 18.20
CA LYS A 158 7.50 -10.99 19.59
C LYS A 158 7.27 -9.51 19.96
N SER A 159 7.28 -8.63 18.98
CA SER A 159 6.94 -7.22 19.11
C SER A 159 5.45 -6.95 19.43
N GLY A 160 4.60 -7.98 19.37
CA GLY A 160 3.16 -7.86 19.52
C GLY A 160 2.45 -7.51 18.21
N LEU A 161 3.17 -7.35 17.11
CA LEU A 161 2.58 -7.17 15.78
C LEU A 161 1.86 -8.46 15.34
N VAL A 162 0.80 -8.30 14.54
CA VAL A 162 0.14 -9.39 13.85
C VAL A 162 0.07 -9.06 12.36
N PHE A 163 0.58 -9.95 11.52
CA PHE A 163 0.43 -9.88 10.07
C PHE A 163 -0.73 -10.77 9.66
N LEU A 164 -1.63 -10.22 8.85
CA LEU A 164 -2.84 -10.91 8.38
C LEU A 164 -2.93 -10.78 6.86
N ARG A 165 -3.23 -11.90 6.19
CA ARG A 165 -3.57 -11.93 4.77
C ARG A 165 -5.00 -12.38 4.58
N TYR A 166 -5.77 -11.60 3.84
CA TYR A 166 -7.15 -11.89 3.51
C TYR A 166 -7.39 -11.80 2.01
N ARG A 167 -8.34 -12.57 1.53
CA ARG A 167 -8.93 -12.39 0.19
C ARG A 167 -10.42 -12.11 0.29
N PRO A 168 -10.97 -11.27 -0.60
CA PRO A 168 -12.41 -11.13 -0.70
C PRO A 168 -13.07 -12.47 -1.00
N THR A 169 -14.10 -12.82 -0.22
CA THR A 169 -14.88 -14.03 -0.47
C THR A 169 -15.62 -13.87 -1.80
N ARG A 170 -15.32 -14.71 -2.77
CA ARG A 170 -16.04 -14.73 -4.05
C ARG A 170 -17.44 -15.32 -3.80
N LYS A 171 -18.48 -14.53 -4.05
CA LYS A 171 -19.84 -15.08 -4.12
C LYS A 171 -19.85 -16.12 -5.26
N LYS A 172 -20.22 -17.35 -4.91
CA LYS A 172 -20.51 -18.40 -5.90
C LYS A 172 -21.73 -18.04 -6.72
#